data_b6690fca4d5c4eb52df79a8d210bc52c
#
_entry.id   b6690fca4d5c4eb52df79a8d210bc52c
#
_cell.length_a   1.000
_cell.length_b   1.000
_cell.length_c   1.000
_cell.angle_alpha   90.00
_cell.angle_beta   90.00
_cell.angle_gamma   90.00
#
_symmetry.space_group_name_H-M   'P 1'
#
loop_
_entity.id
_entity.type
_entity.pdbx_description
1 polymer ?
#
loop_
_entity_poly.entity_id
_entity_poly.type
_entity_poly.pdbx_seq_one_letter_code
_entity_poly.pdbx_strand_id
1 'polypeptide(L)'
;MNRQLIEETYEMRKLNISEKIKSFDCGDTDLNDFILNESFLYREALLAVSYVLENKMGQQTVAYFSLANDRISLSDFENKTEFNRFRKHRFVNEKRLKSYPAAKICRLGVDLSVKGQSIGSFLLNFIKSYFVIENKTGCRFLTVDAY
;
A
#
# COMPACT_ATOMS: atom_id res chain seq x y z
N MET A 1 -15.01 -7.53 12.69
CA MET A 1 -14.45 -6.56 13.66
C MET A 1 -14.60 -5.17 13.07
N ASN A 2 -15.09 -4.20 13.82
CA ASN A 2 -15.25 -2.85 13.32
C ASN A 2 -13.95 -2.03 13.46
N ARG A 3 -13.90 -0.86 12.83
CA ARG A 3 -12.72 0.02 12.84
C ARG A 3 -12.23 0.36 14.23
N GLN A 4 -13.13 0.73 15.12
CA GLN A 4 -12.78 1.11 16.49
C GLN A 4 -12.09 -0.03 17.23
N LEU A 5 -12.62 -1.24 17.11
CA LEU A 5 -12.05 -2.42 17.76
C LEU A 5 -10.67 -2.78 17.18
N ILE A 6 -10.50 -2.60 15.87
CA ILE A 6 -9.20 -2.80 15.22
C ILE A 6 -8.17 -1.81 15.77
N GLU A 7 -8.54 -0.52 15.87
CA GLU A 7 -7.64 0.52 16.39
C GLU A 7 -7.30 0.31 17.87
N GLU A 8 -8.21 -0.26 18.65
CA GLU A 8 -7.96 -0.59 20.05
C GLU A 8 -7.05 -1.80 20.22
N THR A 9 -7.12 -2.77 19.32
CA THR A 9 -6.41 -4.04 19.41
C THR A 9 -5.03 -4.01 18.75
N TYR A 10 -4.91 -3.28 17.63
CA TYR A 10 -3.73 -3.28 16.78
C TYR A 10 -3.16 -1.88 16.60
N GLU A 11 -1.87 -1.83 16.28
CA GLU A 11 -1.15 -0.59 16.01
C GLU A 11 -0.49 -0.67 14.64
N MET A 12 -0.63 0.39 13.84
CA MET A 12 0.06 0.54 12.56
C MET A 12 1.45 1.10 12.79
N ARG A 13 2.46 0.45 12.20
CA ARG A 13 3.85 0.89 12.34
C ARG A 13 4.60 0.78 11.02
N LYS A 14 5.39 1.80 10.70
CA LYS A 14 6.31 1.76 9.58
C LYS A 14 7.56 1.00 9.99
N LEU A 15 8.00 0.02 9.18
CA LEU A 15 9.22 -0.74 9.43
C LEU A 15 10.46 0.10 9.19
N ASN A 16 11.49 -0.10 10.01
CA ASN A 16 12.82 0.45 9.77
C ASN A 16 13.43 -0.19 8.52
N ILE A 17 14.44 0.47 7.95
CA ILE A 17 15.04 0.05 6.67
C ILE A 17 15.49 -1.42 6.67
N SER A 18 16.20 -1.85 7.70
CA SER A 18 16.78 -3.19 7.76
C SER A 18 16.01 -4.14 8.67
N GLU A 19 14.85 -3.73 9.15
CA GLU A 19 14.04 -4.54 10.05
C GLU A 19 13.44 -5.74 9.32
N LYS A 20 13.48 -6.92 9.95
CA LYS A 20 12.90 -8.15 9.40
C LYS A 20 11.69 -8.59 10.22
N ILE A 21 10.65 -9.05 9.53
CA ILE A 21 9.48 -9.65 10.15
C ILE A 21 9.82 -11.10 10.48
N LYS A 22 9.57 -11.53 11.73
CA LYS A 22 9.99 -12.85 12.21
C LYS A 22 9.04 -13.96 11.79
N SER A 23 7.73 -13.70 11.81
CA SER A 23 6.75 -14.70 11.40
C SER A 23 5.53 -14.02 10.78
N PHE A 24 5.00 -14.65 9.75
CA PHE A 24 3.81 -14.17 9.07
C PHE A 24 3.31 -15.26 8.11
N ASP A 25 2.02 -15.51 8.11
CA ASP A 25 1.43 -16.50 7.19
C ASP A 25 0.06 -15.98 6.70
N CYS A 26 0.02 -15.53 5.46
CA CYS A 26 -1.22 -15.09 4.81
C CYS A 26 -1.90 -16.19 3.99
N GLY A 27 -1.30 -17.38 3.93
CA GLY A 27 -1.81 -18.49 3.13
C GLY A 27 -1.25 -18.54 1.70
N ASP A 28 -0.51 -17.54 1.28
CA ASP A 28 0.15 -17.48 -0.03
C ASP A 28 1.66 -17.62 0.19
N THR A 29 2.22 -18.73 -0.28
CA THR A 29 3.63 -19.05 -0.07
C THR A 29 4.56 -18.00 -0.66
N ASP A 30 4.28 -17.53 -1.88
CA ASP A 30 5.13 -16.54 -2.55
C ASP A 30 5.09 -15.20 -1.83
N LEU A 31 3.92 -14.77 -1.37
CA LEU A 31 3.78 -13.54 -0.62
C LEU A 31 4.44 -13.63 0.75
N ASN A 32 4.28 -14.76 1.44
CA ASN A 32 4.97 -15.01 2.71
C ASN A 32 6.48 -14.91 2.54
N ASP A 33 7.03 -15.55 1.52
CA ASP A 33 8.47 -15.54 1.25
C ASP A 33 8.96 -14.13 0.97
N PHE A 34 8.23 -13.37 0.16
CA PHE A 34 8.56 -11.97 -0.09
C PHE A 34 8.59 -11.16 1.20
N ILE A 35 7.53 -11.25 2.01
CA ILE A 35 7.41 -10.46 3.24
C ILE A 35 8.51 -10.81 4.24
N LEU A 36 8.79 -12.10 4.41
CA LEU A 36 9.76 -12.56 5.42
C LEU A 36 11.20 -12.44 4.97
N ASN A 37 11.50 -12.67 3.69
CA ASN A 37 12.87 -12.87 3.23
C ASN A 37 13.36 -11.85 2.21
N GLU A 38 12.48 -11.13 1.53
CA GLU A 38 12.86 -10.21 0.45
C GLU A 38 12.54 -8.75 0.71
N SER A 39 11.49 -8.45 1.49
CA SER A 39 10.99 -7.08 1.63
C SER A 39 12.03 -6.11 2.18
N PHE A 40 12.90 -6.57 3.10
CA PHE A 40 13.93 -5.71 3.67
C PHE A 40 14.96 -5.25 2.63
N LEU A 41 15.20 -6.05 1.58
CA LEU A 41 16.11 -5.69 0.49
C LEU A 41 15.57 -4.49 -0.30
N TYR A 42 14.26 -4.44 -0.51
CA TYR A 42 13.61 -3.32 -1.18
C TYR A 42 13.68 -2.05 -0.34
N ARG A 43 13.53 -2.17 0.98
CA ARG A 43 13.69 -1.02 1.88
C ARG A 43 15.13 -0.52 1.91
N GLU A 44 16.11 -1.43 2.01
CA GLU A 44 17.52 -1.06 2.00
C GLU A 44 17.93 -0.38 0.71
N ALA A 45 17.37 -0.81 -0.42
CA ALA A 45 17.60 -0.21 -1.73
C ALA A 45 16.78 1.06 -1.97
N LEU A 46 15.97 1.50 -1.00
CA LEU A 46 15.09 2.67 -1.09
C LEU A 46 14.06 2.58 -2.22
N LEU A 47 13.63 1.37 -2.55
CA LEU A 47 12.65 1.10 -3.60
C LEU A 47 11.22 1.05 -3.09
N ALA A 48 11.03 0.80 -1.80
CA ALA A 48 9.71 0.71 -1.19
C ALA A 48 9.79 1.01 0.30
N VAL A 49 8.65 1.40 0.87
CA VAL A 49 8.45 1.47 2.32
C VAL A 49 7.46 0.38 2.72
N SER A 50 7.59 -0.12 3.94
CA SER A 50 6.75 -1.20 4.45
C SER A 50 6.09 -0.81 5.75
N TYR A 51 4.84 -1.22 5.92
CA TYR A 51 4.05 -1.01 7.13
C TYR A 51 3.51 -2.35 7.62
N VAL A 52 3.40 -2.46 8.92
CA VAL A 52 2.77 -3.62 9.57
C VAL A 52 1.68 -3.17 10.50
N LEU A 53 0.67 -4.04 10.66
CA LEU A 53 -0.32 -3.94 11.72
C LEU A 53 0.05 -4.98 12.76
N GLU A 54 0.32 -4.54 13.98
CA GLU A 54 0.79 -5.39 15.07
C GLU A 54 -0.20 -5.40 16.21
N ASN A 55 -0.34 -6.56 16.87
CA ASN A 55 -1.11 -6.67 18.09
C ASN A 55 -0.40 -5.89 19.20
N LYS A 56 -1.12 -4.98 19.87
CA LYS A 56 -0.54 -4.13 20.92
C LYS A 56 0.00 -4.93 22.11
N MET A 57 -0.62 -6.06 22.41
CA MET A 57 -0.26 -6.87 23.58
C MET A 57 0.93 -7.78 23.32
N GLY A 58 0.97 -8.43 22.16
CA GLY A 58 1.99 -9.44 21.84
C GLY A 58 2.96 -9.02 20.74
N GLN A 59 2.76 -7.87 20.13
CA GLN A 59 3.55 -7.36 18.99
C GLN A 59 3.61 -8.35 17.81
N GLN A 60 2.62 -9.24 17.71
CA GLN A 60 2.51 -10.13 16.56
C GLN A 60 2.08 -9.34 15.33
N THR A 61 2.76 -9.57 14.21
CA THR A 61 2.37 -8.96 12.92
C THR A 61 1.15 -9.71 12.37
N VAL A 62 0.05 -8.99 12.16
CA VAL A 62 -1.19 -9.55 11.63
C VAL A 62 -1.49 -9.09 10.22
N ALA A 63 -0.83 -8.03 9.75
CA ALA A 63 -0.99 -7.56 8.38
C ALA A 63 0.25 -6.79 7.94
N TYR A 64 0.42 -6.71 6.63
CA TYR A 64 1.56 -6.06 5.98
C TYR A 64 1.10 -5.37 4.70
N PHE A 65 1.65 -4.20 4.43
CA PHE A 65 1.59 -3.63 3.09
C PHE A 65 2.86 -2.86 2.77
N SER A 66 3.14 -2.72 1.48
CA SER A 66 4.26 -1.91 1.00
C SER A 66 3.81 -0.92 -0.05
N LEU A 67 4.48 0.22 -0.07
CA LEU A 67 4.20 1.31 -0.99
C LEU A 67 5.48 1.69 -1.73
N ALA A 68 5.33 2.01 -3.00
CA ALA A 68 6.41 2.55 -3.84
C ALA A 68 5.89 3.74 -4.63
N ASN A 69 6.81 4.55 -5.14
CA ASN A 69 6.44 5.62 -6.05
C ASN A 69 6.02 5.04 -7.40
N ASP A 70 5.04 5.66 -8.01
CA ASP A 70 4.51 5.26 -9.30
C ASP A 70 4.10 6.52 -10.09
N ARG A 71 3.61 6.31 -11.29
CA ARG A 71 3.07 7.38 -12.11
C ARG A 71 1.94 6.85 -12.98
N ILE A 72 1.03 7.75 -13.36
CA ILE A 72 0.04 7.49 -14.39
C ILE A 72 0.40 8.33 -15.61
N SER A 73 0.58 7.69 -16.76
CA SER A 73 1.01 8.33 -17.99
C SER A 73 0.32 7.73 -19.21
N LEU A 74 0.64 8.22 -20.40
CA LEU A 74 0.09 7.72 -21.66
C LEU A 74 0.22 6.20 -21.80
N SER A 75 1.33 5.63 -21.34
CA SER A 75 1.59 4.18 -21.46
C SER A 75 0.61 3.30 -20.66
N ASP A 76 -0.12 3.88 -19.71
CA ASP A 76 -1.13 3.16 -18.91
C ASP A 76 -2.49 3.08 -19.62
N PHE A 77 -2.62 3.67 -20.80
CA PHE A 77 -3.86 3.72 -21.58
C PHE A 77 -3.65 3.09 -22.94
N GLU A 78 -4.73 2.61 -23.55
CA GLU A 78 -4.65 1.99 -24.88
C GLU A 78 -4.13 2.96 -25.95
N ASN A 79 -4.50 4.25 -25.83
CA ASN A 79 -4.09 5.26 -26.79
C ASN A 79 -4.18 6.65 -26.18
N LYS A 80 -3.69 7.65 -26.95
CA LYS A 80 -3.68 9.05 -26.54
C LYS A 80 -5.10 9.60 -26.30
N THR A 81 -6.09 9.15 -27.05
CA THR A 81 -7.48 9.58 -26.88
C THR A 81 -8.02 9.22 -25.51
N GLU A 82 -7.78 7.99 -25.07
CA GLU A 82 -8.21 7.51 -23.74
C GLU A 82 -7.51 8.29 -22.63
N PHE A 83 -6.20 8.52 -22.76
CA PHE A 83 -5.44 9.30 -21.80
C PHE A 83 -5.96 10.75 -21.72
N ASN A 84 -6.23 11.38 -22.87
CA ASN A 84 -6.77 12.75 -22.91
C ASN A 84 -8.15 12.81 -22.27
N ARG A 85 -9.01 11.81 -22.51
CA ARG A 85 -10.33 11.72 -21.87
C ARG A 85 -10.20 11.62 -20.35
N PHE A 86 -9.29 10.80 -19.84
CA PHE A 86 -8.98 10.68 -18.42
C PHE A 86 -8.59 12.02 -17.82
N ARG A 87 -7.65 12.75 -18.46
CA ARG A 87 -7.17 14.06 -17.99
C ARG A 87 -8.27 15.12 -18.04
N LYS A 88 -9.04 15.15 -19.13
CA LYS A 88 -10.09 16.16 -19.35
C LYS A 88 -11.15 16.14 -18.25
N HIS A 89 -11.49 14.99 -17.73
CA HIS A 89 -12.51 14.86 -16.69
C HIS A 89 -11.99 15.19 -15.28
N ARG A 90 -10.68 15.20 -15.07
CA ARG A 90 -10.08 15.33 -13.74
C ARG A 90 -9.29 16.62 -13.53
N PHE A 91 -8.82 17.24 -14.59
CA PHE A 91 -7.90 18.39 -14.48
C PHE A 91 -8.28 19.46 -15.47
N VAL A 92 -8.13 20.74 -15.04
CA VAL A 92 -8.17 21.89 -15.96
C VAL A 92 -6.92 21.86 -16.85
N ASN A 93 -6.96 22.58 -17.99
CA ASN A 93 -5.90 22.52 -19.01
C ASN A 93 -4.50 22.73 -18.46
N GLU A 94 -4.31 23.75 -17.62
CA GLU A 94 -3.00 24.06 -17.04
C GLU A 94 -2.50 23.03 -16.04
N LYS A 95 -3.37 22.12 -15.60
CA LYS A 95 -3.04 21.01 -14.70
C LYS A 95 -2.88 19.68 -15.43
N ARG A 96 -2.97 19.67 -16.78
CA ARG A 96 -2.85 18.45 -17.58
C ARG A 96 -1.38 18.19 -17.88
N LEU A 97 -0.82 17.22 -17.18
CA LEU A 97 0.58 16.82 -17.26
C LEU A 97 0.73 15.60 -18.19
N LYS A 98 1.96 15.34 -18.61
CA LYS A 98 2.29 14.10 -19.34
C LYS A 98 2.24 12.87 -18.45
N SER A 99 2.48 13.06 -17.16
CA SER A 99 2.36 12.01 -16.15
C SER A 99 1.95 12.65 -14.83
N TYR A 100 1.36 11.83 -13.96
CA TYR A 100 0.89 12.26 -12.65
C TYR A 100 1.51 11.41 -11.57
N PRO A 101 1.94 12.02 -10.44
CA PRO A 101 2.52 11.25 -9.34
C PRO A 101 1.48 10.33 -8.70
N ALA A 102 1.89 9.13 -8.41
CA ALA A 102 1.07 8.11 -7.79
C ALA A 102 1.87 7.36 -6.74
N ALA A 103 1.19 6.73 -5.79
CA ALA A 103 1.77 5.74 -4.91
C ALA A 103 1.18 4.38 -5.28
N LYS A 104 2.03 3.37 -5.37
CA LYS A 104 1.62 2.03 -5.71
C LYS A 104 1.58 1.16 -4.47
N ILE A 105 0.46 0.46 -4.27
CA ILE A 105 0.38 -0.62 -3.29
C ILE A 105 1.02 -1.84 -3.94
N CYS A 106 2.24 -2.18 -3.52
CA CYS A 106 3.02 -3.24 -4.15
C CYS A 106 2.62 -4.62 -3.64
N ARG A 107 2.51 -4.75 -2.32
CA ARG A 107 2.16 -6.00 -1.66
C ARG A 107 1.21 -5.68 -0.50
N LEU A 108 0.25 -6.55 -0.28
CA LEU A 108 -0.65 -6.46 0.86
C LEU A 108 -1.02 -7.88 1.29
N GLY A 109 -0.82 -8.19 2.55
CA GLY A 109 -1.14 -9.50 3.10
C GLY A 109 -1.74 -9.40 4.48
N VAL A 110 -2.65 -10.31 4.79
CA VAL A 110 -3.32 -10.42 6.09
C VAL A 110 -3.06 -11.82 6.63
N ASP A 111 -2.59 -11.90 7.87
CA ASP A 111 -2.29 -13.20 8.51
C ASP A 111 -3.56 -14.04 8.65
N LEU A 112 -3.40 -15.34 8.50
CA LEU A 112 -4.52 -16.30 8.60
C LEU A 112 -5.25 -16.21 9.94
N SER A 113 -4.54 -15.88 11.02
CA SER A 113 -5.12 -15.78 12.35
C SER A 113 -6.19 -14.73 12.50
N VAL A 114 -6.22 -13.72 11.62
CA VAL A 114 -7.18 -12.61 11.67
C VAL A 114 -8.04 -12.53 10.41
N LYS A 115 -8.06 -13.54 9.57
CA LYS A 115 -8.95 -13.56 8.40
C LYS A 115 -10.42 -13.47 8.83
N GLY A 116 -11.22 -12.79 8.00
CA GLY A 116 -12.63 -12.58 8.30
C GLY A 116 -12.93 -11.43 9.25
N GLN A 117 -11.91 -10.69 9.71
CA GLN A 117 -12.07 -9.57 10.63
C GLN A 117 -12.05 -8.20 9.94
N SER A 118 -12.17 -8.17 8.62
CA SER A 118 -12.17 -6.93 7.82
C SER A 118 -10.86 -6.14 7.90
N ILE A 119 -9.74 -6.81 8.19
CA ILE A 119 -8.43 -6.16 8.29
C ILE A 119 -7.98 -5.60 6.93
N GLY A 120 -8.19 -6.34 5.83
CA GLY A 120 -7.84 -5.87 4.50
C GLY A 120 -8.55 -4.57 4.12
N SER A 121 -9.85 -4.48 4.40
CA SER A 121 -10.64 -3.26 4.16
C SER A 121 -10.14 -2.11 5.03
N PHE A 122 -9.81 -2.39 6.29
CA PHE A 122 -9.21 -1.40 7.18
C PHE A 122 -7.92 -0.83 6.62
N LEU A 123 -7.02 -1.69 6.12
CA LEU A 123 -5.75 -1.26 5.53
C LEU A 123 -5.96 -0.37 4.30
N LEU A 124 -6.86 -0.74 3.39
CA LEU A 124 -7.14 0.06 2.21
C LEU A 124 -7.71 1.43 2.58
N ASN A 125 -8.60 1.49 3.56
CA ASN A 125 -9.14 2.75 4.04
C ASN A 125 -8.08 3.60 4.73
N PHE A 126 -7.18 2.98 5.48
CA PHE A 126 -6.04 3.67 6.09
C PHE A 126 -5.15 4.30 5.03
N ILE A 127 -4.79 3.56 3.99
CA ILE A 127 -3.91 4.05 2.91
C ILE A 127 -4.56 5.23 2.19
N LYS A 128 -5.85 5.13 1.86
CA LYS A 128 -6.59 6.23 1.23
C LYS A 128 -6.59 7.48 2.08
N SER A 129 -6.89 7.35 3.37
CA SER A 129 -6.91 8.49 4.30
C SER A 129 -5.55 9.11 4.47
N TYR A 130 -4.49 8.30 4.54
CA TYR A 130 -3.11 8.75 4.69
C TYR A 130 -2.71 9.69 3.54
N PHE A 131 -3.06 9.33 2.29
CA PHE A 131 -2.71 10.16 1.14
C PHE A 131 -3.65 11.35 0.91
N VAL A 132 -4.90 11.29 1.39
CA VAL A 132 -5.82 12.42 1.30
C VAL A 132 -5.50 13.47 2.36
N ILE A 133 -5.29 13.04 3.61
CA ILE A 133 -5.16 13.94 4.76
C ILE A 133 -3.73 14.49 4.89
N GLU A 134 -2.72 13.64 4.74
CA GLU A 134 -1.34 14.03 4.98
C GLU A 134 -0.48 14.16 3.72
N ASN A 135 -0.86 13.57 2.63
CA ASN A 135 -0.21 13.59 1.30
C ASN A 135 1.28 13.97 1.31
N LYS A 136 2.08 13.17 1.97
CA LYS A 136 3.50 13.50 2.26
C LYS A 136 4.40 13.54 1.05
N THR A 137 3.96 12.98 -0.10
CA THR A 137 4.79 12.87 -1.29
C THR A 137 4.24 13.63 -2.50
N GLY A 138 3.15 14.37 -2.34
CA GLY A 138 2.47 15.03 -3.48
C GLY A 138 1.85 14.02 -4.43
N CYS A 139 1.32 12.94 -3.91
CA CYS A 139 0.74 11.85 -4.68
C CYS A 139 -0.74 12.12 -5.00
N ARG A 140 -1.11 12.10 -6.28
CA ARG A 140 -2.49 12.35 -6.74
C ARG A 140 -3.32 11.06 -6.77
N PHE A 141 -2.69 9.93 -7.10
CA PHE A 141 -3.36 8.66 -7.32
C PHE A 141 -2.76 7.54 -6.48
N LEU A 142 -3.59 6.55 -6.19
CA LEU A 142 -3.12 5.26 -5.68
C LEU A 142 -3.30 4.23 -6.78
N THR A 143 -2.29 3.43 -7.02
CA THR A 143 -2.30 2.37 -8.03
C THR A 143 -2.08 1.02 -7.37
N VAL A 144 -2.55 -0.03 -8.04
CA VAL A 144 -2.33 -1.42 -7.63
C VAL A 144 -2.32 -2.28 -8.89
N ASP A 145 -1.43 -3.26 -8.93
CA ASP A 145 -1.42 -4.23 -10.00
C ASP A 145 -2.56 -5.24 -9.80
N ALA A 146 -3.36 -5.45 -10.84
CA ALA A 146 -4.42 -6.45 -10.84
C ALA A 146 -3.85 -7.77 -11.40
N TYR A 147 -4.01 -8.85 -10.65
CA TYR A 147 -3.58 -10.18 -11.04
C TYR A 147 -4.77 -11.08 -11.34
#